data_5aed266bfd27265a43b0844e8ba29570
#
_entry.id   5aed266bfd27265a43b0844e8ba29570
#
_cell.length_a   1.000
_cell.length_b   1.000
_cell.length_c   1.000
_cell.angle_alpha   90.00
_cell.angle_beta   90.00
_cell.angle_gamma   90.00
#
_symmetry.space_group_name_H-M   'P 1'
#
loop_
_entity.id
_entity.type
_entity.pdbx_description
1 polymer ?
#
loop_
_entity_poly.entity_id
_entity_poly.type
_entity_poly.pdbx_seq_one_letter_code
_entity_poly.pdbx_strand_id
1 'polypeptide(L)'
;SLADSGHPAGSLSSMEMYLTVYGAADLTPENCTGFDRDYVSISHGHTSPAAYAALAEWGFFPALEAVAHFRQCGSPYQGHVERDVPGIDWGSGNLGQGLSAGVGFALAQKARNNGRRTYVLMGDGGQTKGQTAEARRMAVKEGLSNITALVDWNDIQISGALKTVMPADIPALWRADGWQVFECCGHSFEELYSALRQAVRSGRPAVILCRTVMGKGVAYMENTPEFHGKAPRGELYVQAMKELGGDPGLLEQARRLRESSPLPTGRTVMPSRPNLDTGEPFTYRAADKKTDNRSAFGAALTDIGERNYKKEGRSPLLVFDCDLS
;
A
#
# COMPACT_ATOMS: atom_id res chain seq x y z
N SER A 1 -22.04 -5.34 -2.58
CA SER A 1 -23.53 -5.39 -2.58
C SER A 1 -24.11 -4.97 -1.24
N LEU A 2 -23.71 -5.53 -0.08
CA LEU A 2 -24.29 -5.18 1.22
C LEU A 2 -24.12 -3.69 1.56
N ALA A 3 -22.94 -3.11 1.28
CA ALA A 3 -22.65 -1.68 1.46
C ALA A 3 -23.19 -0.81 0.33
N ASP A 4 -23.70 -1.43 -0.71
CA ASP A 4 -24.25 -0.78 -1.91
C ASP A 4 -23.26 0.16 -2.65
N SER A 5 -21.99 0.00 -2.39
CA SER A 5 -20.90 0.79 -2.95
C SER A 5 -19.56 0.04 -2.86
N GLY A 6 -18.58 0.45 -3.65
CA GLY A 6 -17.24 -0.14 -3.66
C GLY A 6 -16.66 -0.25 -5.07
N HIS A 7 -15.45 -0.81 -5.16
CA HIS A 7 -14.72 -0.94 -6.42
C HIS A 7 -14.45 -2.44 -6.73
N PRO A 8 -15.49 -3.22 -7.07
CA PRO A 8 -15.34 -4.66 -7.26
C PRO A 8 -14.45 -5.00 -8.44
N ALA A 9 -14.57 -4.28 -9.55
CA ALA A 9 -13.82 -4.62 -10.76
C ALA A 9 -12.30 -4.43 -10.59
N GLY A 10 -11.86 -3.35 -9.93
CA GLY A 10 -10.45 -3.17 -9.58
C GLY A 10 -9.96 -4.20 -8.55
N SER A 11 -10.83 -4.61 -7.64
CA SER A 11 -10.51 -5.66 -6.67
C SER A 11 -10.30 -7.02 -7.35
N LEU A 12 -11.15 -7.39 -8.31
CA LEU A 12 -11.01 -8.61 -9.10
C LEU A 12 -9.77 -8.56 -10.03
N SER A 13 -9.40 -7.37 -10.51
CA SER A 13 -8.18 -7.15 -11.29
C SER A 13 -6.91 -7.47 -10.49
N SER A 14 -6.88 -7.11 -9.20
CA SER A 14 -5.68 -7.13 -8.37
C SER A 14 -5.59 -8.36 -7.44
N MET A 15 -6.55 -9.28 -7.45
CA MET A 15 -6.71 -10.31 -6.42
C MET A 15 -5.47 -11.20 -6.27
N GLU A 16 -4.95 -11.74 -7.38
CA GLU A 16 -3.79 -12.62 -7.38
C GLU A 16 -2.52 -11.88 -6.94
N MET A 17 -2.40 -10.59 -7.25
CA MET A 17 -1.29 -9.76 -6.78
C MET A 17 -1.30 -9.63 -5.25
N TYR A 18 -2.47 -9.38 -4.65
CA TYR A 18 -2.62 -9.33 -3.20
C TYR A 18 -2.27 -10.65 -2.54
N LEU A 19 -2.83 -11.75 -3.04
CA LEU A 19 -2.57 -13.09 -2.52
C LEU A 19 -1.08 -13.44 -2.62
N THR A 20 -0.43 -13.13 -3.74
CA THR A 20 0.99 -13.39 -3.94
C THR A 20 1.87 -12.58 -2.99
N VAL A 21 1.59 -11.29 -2.80
CA VAL A 21 2.39 -10.42 -1.94
C VAL A 21 2.23 -10.82 -0.47
N TYR A 22 1.01 -10.98 0.03
CA TYR A 22 0.79 -11.38 1.42
C TYR A 22 1.28 -12.80 1.72
N GLY A 23 1.26 -13.71 0.73
CA GLY A 23 1.83 -15.05 0.87
C GLY A 23 3.35 -15.11 0.83
N ALA A 24 4.01 -14.09 0.27
CA ALA A 24 5.47 -14.02 0.14
C ALA A 24 6.13 -13.15 1.22
N ALA A 25 5.40 -12.18 1.76
CA ALA A 25 5.90 -11.25 2.77
C ALA A 25 6.03 -11.93 4.14
N ASP A 26 7.08 -11.60 4.89
CA ASP A 26 7.15 -11.91 6.32
C ASP A 26 6.24 -10.94 7.11
N LEU A 27 4.96 -11.11 6.89
CA LEU A 27 3.87 -10.36 7.52
C LEU A 27 2.74 -11.32 7.87
N THR A 28 2.56 -11.60 9.15
CA THR A 28 1.57 -12.55 9.69
C THR A 28 0.67 -11.88 10.73
N PRO A 29 -0.46 -12.51 11.12
CA PRO A 29 -1.28 -12.01 12.22
C PRO A 29 -0.50 -11.76 13.50
N GLU A 30 0.48 -12.62 13.83
CA GLU A 30 1.28 -12.54 15.05
C GLU A 30 2.29 -11.42 15.05
N ASN A 31 2.90 -11.11 13.88
CA ASN A 31 3.94 -10.09 13.79
C ASN A 31 3.45 -8.73 13.27
N CYS A 32 2.19 -8.61 12.82
CA CYS A 32 1.68 -7.43 12.11
C CYS A 32 1.70 -6.13 12.92
N THR A 33 1.82 -6.20 14.25
CA THR A 33 1.99 -5.03 15.13
C THR A 33 3.46 -4.68 15.40
N GLY A 34 4.38 -5.57 15.05
CA GLY A 34 5.82 -5.42 15.26
C GLY A 34 6.48 -4.54 14.19
N PHE A 35 7.75 -4.20 14.42
CA PHE A 35 8.55 -3.39 13.50
C PHE A 35 9.58 -4.22 12.72
N ASP A 36 9.89 -5.44 13.17
CA ASP A 36 10.86 -6.33 12.53
C ASP A 36 10.15 -7.35 11.64
N ARG A 37 9.60 -6.86 10.55
CA ARG A 37 8.85 -7.61 9.55
C ARG A 37 8.88 -6.92 8.20
N ASP A 38 8.35 -7.55 7.18
CA ASP A 38 8.10 -6.89 5.91
C ASP A 38 6.93 -5.90 6.00
N TYR A 39 6.92 -4.91 5.12
CA TYR A 39 5.86 -3.91 5.04
C TYR A 39 5.14 -3.97 3.69
N VAL A 40 3.82 -3.80 3.72
CA VAL A 40 2.98 -3.73 2.53
C VAL A 40 2.28 -2.38 2.48
N SER A 41 2.63 -1.57 1.48
CA SER A 41 1.97 -0.29 1.21
C SER A 41 0.99 -0.43 0.04
N ILE A 42 -0.27 -0.08 0.26
CA ILE A 42 -1.32 -0.16 -0.76
C ILE A 42 -1.61 1.24 -1.27
N SER A 43 -1.17 1.55 -2.48
CA SER A 43 -1.34 2.86 -3.13
C SER A 43 -2.69 3.01 -3.84
N HIS A 44 -3.29 1.91 -4.31
CA HIS A 44 -4.63 1.89 -4.92
C HIS A 44 -5.68 1.37 -3.93
N GLY A 45 -5.79 2.03 -2.78
CA GLY A 45 -6.58 1.59 -1.65
C GLY A 45 -8.08 1.42 -1.87
N HIS A 46 -8.61 1.91 -3.00
CA HIS A 46 -9.99 1.65 -3.42
C HIS A 46 -10.25 0.16 -3.72
N THR A 47 -9.18 -0.64 -3.98
CA THR A 47 -9.26 -2.10 -4.11
C THR A 47 -9.27 -2.81 -2.74
N SER A 48 -9.72 -2.10 -1.70
CA SER A 48 -9.83 -2.62 -0.34
C SER A 48 -10.54 -3.97 -0.20
N PRO A 49 -11.58 -4.32 -1.00
CA PRO A 49 -12.16 -5.66 -0.96
C PRO A 49 -11.17 -6.78 -1.27
N ALA A 50 -10.26 -6.58 -2.24
CA ALA A 50 -9.21 -7.55 -2.55
C ALA A 50 -8.18 -7.65 -1.41
N ALA A 51 -7.79 -6.51 -0.84
CA ALA A 51 -6.88 -6.48 0.31
C ALA A 51 -7.47 -7.24 1.51
N TYR A 52 -8.75 -7.00 1.83
CA TYR A 52 -9.41 -7.68 2.94
C TYR A 52 -9.62 -9.17 2.67
N ALA A 53 -9.96 -9.55 1.44
CA ALA A 53 -10.09 -10.95 1.07
C ALA A 53 -8.74 -11.70 1.20
N ALA A 54 -7.65 -11.11 0.71
CA ALA A 54 -6.33 -11.69 0.83
C ALA A 54 -5.87 -11.80 2.30
N LEU A 55 -6.06 -10.75 3.11
CA LEU A 55 -5.72 -10.78 4.53
C LEU A 55 -6.53 -11.82 5.29
N ALA A 56 -7.82 -11.95 4.98
CA ALA A 56 -8.66 -12.99 5.59
C ALA A 56 -8.22 -14.41 5.21
N GLU A 57 -7.81 -14.64 3.95
CA GLU A 57 -7.25 -15.91 3.49
C GLU A 57 -5.97 -16.27 4.26
N TRP A 58 -5.12 -15.26 4.54
CA TRP A 58 -3.90 -15.43 5.33
C TRP A 58 -4.14 -15.37 6.85
N GLY A 59 -5.40 -15.42 7.31
CA GLY A 59 -5.78 -15.63 8.71
C GLY A 59 -5.75 -14.38 9.60
N PHE A 60 -5.69 -13.17 9.06
CA PHE A 60 -5.68 -11.94 9.87
C PHE A 60 -7.01 -11.67 10.58
N PHE A 61 -8.12 -12.06 9.97
CA PHE A 61 -9.48 -11.94 10.53
C PHE A 61 -10.47 -12.81 9.73
N PRO A 62 -11.67 -13.09 10.27
CA PRO A 62 -12.69 -13.85 9.54
C PRO A 62 -13.21 -13.10 8.31
N ALA A 63 -13.22 -13.72 7.14
CA ALA A 63 -13.68 -13.12 5.89
C ALA A 63 -15.11 -12.57 5.99
N LEU A 64 -16.02 -13.30 6.62
CA LEU A 64 -17.42 -12.90 6.77
C LEU A 64 -17.57 -11.61 7.60
N GLU A 65 -16.68 -11.38 8.58
CA GLU A 65 -16.65 -10.15 9.37
C GLU A 65 -16.35 -8.92 8.49
N ALA A 66 -15.32 -9.02 7.65
CA ALA A 66 -14.99 -7.94 6.72
C ALA A 66 -16.12 -7.67 5.73
N VAL A 67 -16.77 -8.71 5.19
CA VAL A 67 -17.93 -8.58 4.30
C VAL A 67 -19.13 -7.92 5.02
N ALA A 68 -19.44 -8.37 6.24
CA ALA A 68 -20.55 -7.86 7.03
C ALA A 68 -20.41 -6.36 7.35
N HIS A 69 -19.22 -5.96 7.76
CA HIS A 69 -18.97 -4.60 8.27
C HIS A 69 -18.29 -3.66 7.25
N PHE A 70 -18.16 -4.09 5.99
CA PHE A 70 -17.57 -3.26 4.93
C PHE A 70 -18.32 -1.93 4.77
N ARG A 71 -17.60 -0.81 4.82
CA ARG A 71 -18.13 0.57 4.74
C ARG A 71 -19.22 0.90 5.77
N GLN A 72 -19.31 0.18 6.84
CA GLN A 72 -20.17 0.56 7.96
C GLN A 72 -19.47 1.66 8.77
N CYS A 73 -20.23 2.69 9.18
CA CYS A 73 -19.69 3.75 10.00
C CYS A 73 -19.12 3.20 11.31
N GLY A 74 -17.89 3.57 11.66
CA GLY A 74 -17.17 3.06 12.83
C GLY A 74 -16.48 1.70 12.65
N SER A 75 -16.69 1.00 11.53
CA SER A 75 -15.95 -0.22 11.21
C SER A 75 -14.53 0.10 10.72
N PRO A 76 -13.51 -0.73 10.98
CA PRO A 76 -12.19 -0.60 10.37
C PRO A 76 -12.21 -0.92 8.87
N TYR A 77 -13.16 -1.72 8.38
CA TYR A 77 -13.23 -2.18 6.98
C TYR A 77 -13.81 -1.12 6.05
N GLN A 78 -13.07 -0.04 5.83
CA GLN A 78 -13.49 1.07 5.00
C GLN A 78 -13.31 0.80 3.48
N GLY A 79 -13.92 1.64 2.65
CA GLY A 79 -13.87 1.55 1.18
C GLY A 79 -12.51 1.89 0.58
N HIS A 80 -11.63 2.50 1.34
CA HIS A 80 -10.19 2.61 1.13
C HIS A 80 -9.51 1.99 2.36
N VAL A 81 -8.40 1.33 2.15
CA VAL A 81 -7.70 0.65 3.25
C VAL A 81 -7.21 1.64 4.30
N GLU A 82 -7.43 1.28 5.56
CA GLU A 82 -7.02 2.07 6.73
C GLU A 82 -6.10 1.25 7.65
N ARG A 83 -5.24 1.94 8.39
CA ARG A 83 -4.25 1.32 9.29
C ARG A 83 -4.87 0.58 10.47
N ASP A 84 -6.14 0.80 10.74
CA ASP A 84 -6.88 0.10 11.80
C ASP A 84 -7.11 -1.38 11.47
N VAL A 85 -7.01 -1.76 10.20
CA VAL A 85 -7.10 -3.15 9.77
C VAL A 85 -5.77 -3.86 9.99
N PRO A 86 -5.74 -5.01 10.68
CA PRO A 86 -4.52 -5.83 10.82
C PRO A 86 -3.93 -6.18 9.46
N GLY A 87 -2.60 -6.01 9.32
CA GLY A 87 -1.91 -6.27 8.05
C GLY A 87 -1.89 -5.09 7.06
N ILE A 88 -2.56 -3.98 7.36
CA ILE A 88 -2.48 -2.74 6.58
C ILE A 88 -1.51 -1.75 7.24
N ASP A 89 -0.46 -1.36 6.52
CA ASP A 89 0.57 -0.47 7.04
C ASP A 89 0.38 1.00 6.70
N TRP A 90 -0.34 1.28 5.62
CA TRP A 90 -0.58 2.62 5.12
C TRP A 90 -2.05 2.84 4.81
N GLY A 91 -2.69 3.82 5.46
CA GLY A 91 -4.02 4.30 5.09
C GLY A 91 -3.95 5.06 3.76
N SER A 92 -4.87 4.80 2.86
CA SER A 92 -4.83 5.33 1.51
C SER A 92 -6.08 6.12 1.15
N GLY A 93 -5.97 6.99 0.15
CA GLY A 93 -7.06 7.81 -0.39
C GLY A 93 -6.62 8.48 -1.69
N ASN A 94 -5.45 9.10 -1.67
CA ASN A 94 -4.88 9.72 -2.85
C ASN A 94 -3.97 8.74 -3.59
N LEU A 95 -4.29 8.41 -4.84
CA LEU A 95 -3.47 7.54 -5.70
C LEU A 95 -2.04 8.05 -5.82
N GLY A 96 -1.07 7.13 -5.84
CA GLY A 96 0.36 7.44 -6.01
C GLY A 96 1.12 7.71 -4.70
N GLN A 97 0.46 8.12 -3.62
CA GLN A 97 1.13 8.39 -2.33
C GLN A 97 1.71 7.14 -1.68
N GLY A 98 1.12 5.97 -1.91
CA GLY A 98 1.59 4.71 -1.33
C GLY A 98 3.01 4.34 -1.72
N LEU A 99 3.51 4.77 -2.90
CA LEU A 99 4.89 4.56 -3.28
C LEU A 99 5.84 5.39 -2.40
N SER A 100 5.49 6.65 -2.11
CA SER A 100 6.29 7.49 -1.20
C SER A 100 6.34 6.90 0.22
N ALA A 101 5.20 6.41 0.72
CA ALA A 101 5.14 5.70 2.00
C ALA A 101 6.02 4.44 1.97
N GLY A 102 5.95 3.65 0.89
CA GLY A 102 6.79 2.47 0.68
C GLY A 102 8.28 2.79 0.67
N VAL A 103 8.68 3.89 0.03
CA VAL A 103 10.07 4.39 0.07
C VAL A 103 10.48 4.71 1.50
N GLY A 104 9.61 5.36 2.27
CA GLY A 104 9.87 5.64 3.70
C GLY A 104 10.05 4.36 4.52
N PHE A 105 9.21 3.35 4.33
CA PHE A 105 9.36 2.04 4.98
C PHE A 105 10.67 1.36 4.58
N ALA A 106 10.98 1.31 3.29
CA ALA A 106 12.22 0.69 2.80
C ALA A 106 13.48 1.39 3.33
N LEU A 107 13.47 2.73 3.43
CA LEU A 107 14.55 3.50 4.07
C LEU A 107 14.70 3.17 5.55
N ALA A 108 13.59 3.07 6.28
CA ALA A 108 13.61 2.72 7.69
C ALA A 108 14.18 1.30 7.91
N GLN A 109 13.82 0.33 7.06
CA GLN A 109 14.37 -1.02 7.13
C GLN A 109 15.85 -1.05 6.76
N LYS A 110 16.25 -0.30 5.72
CA LYS A 110 17.67 -0.15 5.34
C LYS A 110 18.49 0.46 6.48
N ALA A 111 17.99 1.51 7.13
CA ALA A 111 18.64 2.16 8.26
C ALA A 111 18.79 1.23 9.47
N ARG A 112 17.82 0.33 9.69
CA ARG A 112 17.89 -0.72 10.72
C ARG A 112 18.82 -1.87 10.36
N ASN A 113 19.16 -2.02 9.09
CA ASN A 113 19.95 -3.13 8.55
C ASN A 113 19.41 -4.53 8.95
N ASN A 114 18.07 -4.68 8.93
CA ASN A 114 17.39 -5.89 9.41
C ASN A 114 17.02 -6.87 8.29
N GLY A 115 17.39 -6.58 7.03
CA GLY A 115 17.12 -7.45 5.88
C GLY A 115 15.65 -7.47 5.43
N ARG A 116 14.77 -6.69 6.07
CA ARG A 116 13.34 -6.65 5.76
C ARG A 116 13.03 -5.91 4.48
N ARG A 117 11.90 -6.25 3.88
CA ARG A 117 11.49 -5.75 2.58
C ARG A 117 10.22 -4.91 2.66
N THR A 118 10.01 -4.13 1.61
CA THR A 118 8.79 -3.35 1.43
C THR A 118 8.18 -3.67 0.07
N TYR A 119 6.91 -4.01 0.07
CA TYR A 119 6.11 -4.24 -1.13
C TYR A 119 5.12 -3.09 -1.30
N VAL A 120 4.93 -2.62 -2.53
CA VAL A 120 3.99 -1.54 -2.84
C VAL A 120 3.02 -1.99 -3.92
N LEU A 121 1.75 -2.06 -3.59
CA LEU A 121 0.69 -2.42 -4.53
C LEU A 121 0.06 -1.14 -5.09
N MET A 122 0.03 -1.00 -6.41
CA MET A 122 -0.38 0.21 -7.14
C MET A 122 -1.27 -0.14 -8.32
N GLY A 123 -2.07 0.83 -8.76
CA GLY A 123 -2.76 0.78 -10.05
C GLY A 123 -2.05 1.62 -11.12
N ASP A 124 -2.43 1.45 -12.38
CA ASP A 124 -1.94 2.22 -13.52
C ASP A 124 -2.34 3.69 -13.45
N GLY A 125 -3.53 4.02 -12.94
CA GLY A 125 -3.95 5.40 -12.72
C GLY A 125 -3.03 6.20 -11.79
N GLY A 126 -2.36 5.53 -10.85
CA GLY A 126 -1.38 6.15 -9.96
C GLY A 126 -0.06 6.55 -10.65
N GLN A 127 0.23 6.00 -11.83
CA GLN A 127 1.49 6.25 -12.54
C GLN A 127 1.60 7.67 -13.09
N THR A 128 0.47 8.34 -13.30
CA THR A 128 0.42 9.72 -13.82
C THR A 128 0.58 10.80 -12.74
N LYS A 129 0.69 10.41 -11.48
CA LYS A 129 0.91 11.35 -10.37
C LYS A 129 2.38 11.78 -10.30
N GLY A 130 2.62 13.08 -10.14
CA GLY A 130 3.98 13.66 -9.99
C GLY A 130 4.74 13.01 -8.83
N GLN A 131 4.09 12.83 -7.69
CA GLN A 131 4.66 12.22 -6.49
C GLN A 131 5.16 10.78 -6.73
N THR A 132 4.55 10.02 -7.64
CA THR A 132 5.05 8.69 -8.05
C THR A 132 6.42 8.79 -8.70
N ALA A 133 6.65 9.81 -9.56
CA ALA A 133 7.95 10.03 -10.18
C ALA A 133 9.02 10.48 -9.16
N GLU A 134 8.64 11.33 -8.21
CA GLU A 134 9.52 11.74 -7.10
C GLU A 134 9.96 10.54 -6.27
N ALA A 135 9.01 9.69 -5.88
CA ALA A 135 9.27 8.49 -5.11
C ALA A 135 10.16 7.48 -5.85
N ARG A 136 9.94 7.29 -7.18
CA ARG A 136 10.80 6.42 -7.99
C ARG A 136 12.26 6.88 -7.98
N ARG A 137 12.50 8.18 -8.18
CA ARG A 137 13.85 8.78 -8.19
C ARG A 137 14.50 8.68 -6.82
N MET A 138 13.74 8.93 -5.75
CA MET A 138 14.24 8.82 -4.38
C MET A 138 14.68 7.39 -4.04
N ALA A 139 13.90 6.38 -4.43
CA ALA A 139 14.25 4.99 -4.22
C ALA A 139 15.59 4.62 -4.89
N VAL A 140 15.82 5.12 -6.11
CA VAL A 140 17.07 4.88 -6.85
C VAL A 140 18.24 5.66 -6.25
N LYS A 141 18.03 6.94 -5.93
CA LYS A 141 19.04 7.76 -5.24
C LYS A 141 19.53 7.09 -3.97
N GLU A 142 18.63 6.56 -3.18
CA GLU A 142 18.93 5.89 -1.92
C GLU A 142 19.36 4.42 -2.08
N GLY A 143 19.40 3.88 -3.29
CA GLY A 143 19.80 2.49 -3.58
C GLY A 143 18.97 1.46 -2.82
N LEU A 144 17.63 1.60 -2.83
CA LEU A 144 16.72 0.75 -2.07
C LEU A 144 16.49 -0.59 -2.79
N SER A 145 17.39 -1.53 -2.60
CA SER A 145 17.23 -2.90 -3.14
C SER A 145 16.17 -3.73 -2.40
N ASN A 146 15.64 -3.20 -1.32
CA ASN A 146 14.63 -3.85 -0.49
C ASN A 146 13.18 -3.38 -0.76
N ILE A 147 12.95 -2.63 -1.86
CA ILE A 147 11.61 -2.24 -2.29
C ILE A 147 11.23 -2.94 -3.61
N THR A 148 10.00 -3.47 -3.65
CA THR A 148 9.40 -4.04 -4.86
C THR A 148 8.00 -3.46 -5.03
N ALA A 149 7.73 -2.80 -6.16
CA ALA A 149 6.41 -2.33 -6.53
C ALA A 149 5.73 -3.33 -7.48
N LEU A 150 4.42 -3.52 -7.34
CA LEU A 150 3.58 -4.27 -8.28
C LEU A 150 2.51 -3.31 -8.80
N VAL A 151 2.35 -3.24 -10.12
CA VAL A 151 1.37 -2.37 -10.77
C VAL A 151 0.29 -3.21 -11.40
N ASP A 152 -0.94 -3.06 -10.92
CA ASP A 152 -2.14 -3.55 -11.60
C ASP A 152 -2.33 -2.73 -12.89
N TRP A 153 -1.96 -3.31 -14.02
CA TRP A 153 -1.98 -2.65 -15.31
C TRP A 153 -3.10 -3.21 -16.18
N ASN A 154 -4.30 -2.74 -15.92
CA ASN A 154 -5.52 -3.13 -16.63
C ASN A 154 -5.95 -2.14 -17.73
N ASP A 155 -5.22 -1.03 -17.88
CA ASP A 155 -5.47 0.03 -18.86
C ASP A 155 -6.82 0.76 -18.71
N ILE A 156 -7.53 0.61 -17.57
CA ILE A 156 -8.84 1.23 -17.34
C ILE A 156 -8.80 2.13 -16.11
N GLN A 157 -9.22 3.38 -16.30
CA GLN A 157 -9.47 4.34 -15.23
C GLN A 157 -10.98 4.61 -15.12
N ILE A 158 -11.41 5.29 -14.05
CA ILE A 158 -12.83 5.60 -13.82
C ILE A 158 -13.50 6.31 -15.02
N SER A 159 -12.74 7.13 -15.75
CA SER A 159 -13.24 7.92 -16.88
C SER A 159 -13.03 7.25 -18.25
N GLY A 160 -12.43 6.05 -18.31
CA GLY A 160 -12.17 5.33 -19.55
C GLY A 160 -10.76 4.75 -19.66
N ALA A 161 -10.36 4.39 -20.87
CA ALA A 161 -9.06 3.79 -21.11
C ALA A 161 -7.89 4.75 -20.81
N LEU A 162 -6.81 4.23 -20.22
CA LEU A 162 -5.60 4.98 -19.90
C LEU A 162 -5.10 5.82 -21.08
N LYS A 163 -5.07 5.24 -22.28
CA LYS A 163 -4.61 5.91 -23.50
C LYS A 163 -5.41 7.18 -23.89
N THR A 164 -6.65 7.29 -23.43
CA THR A 164 -7.52 8.45 -23.71
C THR A 164 -7.60 9.41 -22.54
N VAL A 165 -7.55 8.91 -21.31
CA VAL A 165 -7.67 9.75 -20.11
C VAL A 165 -6.36 10.47 -19.81
N MET A 166 -5.26 9.71 -19.71
CA MET A 166 -3.92 10.25 -19.43
C MET A 166 -2.87 9.27 -19.99
N PRO A 167 -2.50 9.37 -21.26
CA PRO A 167 -1.55 8.44 -21.89
C PRO A 167 -0.21 8.44 -21.17
N ALA A 168 0.31 7.26 -20.88
CA ALA A 168 1.63 7.07 -20.27
C ALA A 168 2.27 5.77 -20.77
N ASP A 169 3.54 5.84 -21.14
CA ASP A 169 4.37 4.65 -21.33
C ASP A 169 4.92 4.22 -19.97
N ILE A 170 4.13 3.41 -19.27
CA ILE A 170 4.45 3.00 -17.90
C ILE A 170 5.82 2.29 -17.83
N PRO A 171 6.14 1.29 -18.70
CA PRO A 171 7.45 0.65 -18.69
C PRO A 171 8.60 1.64 -18.90
N ALA A 172 8.47 2.58 -19.84
CA ALA A 172 9.50 3.57 -20.12
C ALA A 172 9.74 4.50 -18.92
N LEU A 173 8.67 4.94 -18.25
CA LEU A 173 8.79 5.79 -17.05
C LEU A 173 9.60 5.13 -15.94
N TRP A 174 9.36 3.86 -15.65
CA TRP A 174 10.07 3.13 -14.61
C TRP A 174 11.53 2.85 -15.00
N ARG A 175 11.78 2.47 -16.28
CA ARG A 175 13.15 2.26 -16.79
C ARG A 175 13.96 3.56 -16.78
N ALA A 176 13.36 4.67 -17.21
CA ALA A 176 14.03 5.99 -17.25
C ALA A 176 14.43 6.48 -15.86
N ASP A 177 13.62 6.21 -14.84
CA ASP A 177 13.95 6.53 -13.44
C ASP A 177 14.90 5.48 -12.80
N GLY A 178 15.37 4.46 -13.54
CA GLY A 178 16.42 3.54 -13.11
C GLY A 178 15.98 2.30 -12.33
N TRP A 179 14.68 1.99 -12.32
CA TRP A 179 14.16 0.76 -11.72
C TRP A 179 14.40 -0.47 -12.60
N GLN A 180 14.56 -1.63 -11.96
CA GLN A 180 14.49 -2.90 -12.66
C GLN A 180 13.02 -3.22 -12.96
N VAL A 181 12.70 -3.42 -14.24
CA VAL A 181 11.31 -3.64 -14.70
C VAL A 181 11.12 -5.09 -15.11
N PHE A 182 10.12 -5.74 -14.52
CA PHE A 182 9.62 -7.05 -14.89
C PHE A 182 8.18 -6.92 -15.39
N GLU A 183 7.77 -7.79 -16.29
CA GLU A 183 6.39 -7.84 -16.78
C GLU A 183 5.88 -9.29 -16.66
N CYS A 184 4.61 -9.46 -16.28
CA CYS A 184 3.98 -10.77 -16.17
C CYS A 184 2.47 -10.70 -16.39
N CYS A 185 1.83 -11.84 -16.61
CA CYS A 185 0.39 -11.98 -16.48
C CYS A 185 -0.01 -11.86 -15.02
N GLY A 186 -0.80 -10.82 -14.67
CA GLY A 186 -1.25 -10.56 -13.31
C GLY A 186 -2.30 -11.55 -12.79
N HIS A 187 -2.82 -12.43 -13.65
CA HIS A 187 -3.75 -13.52 -13.31
C HIS A 187 -3.09 -14.90 -13.31
N SER A 188 -1.75 -14.96 -13.35
CA SER A 188 -0.98 -16.20 -13.25
C SER A 188 -0.14 -16.18 -11.97
N PHE A 189 -0.49 -17.00 -10.99
CA PHE A 189 0.32 -17.14 -9.76
C PHE A 189 1.75 -17.59 -10.05
N GLU A 190 1.96 -18.44 -11.05
CA GLU A 190 3.28 -18.91 -11.46
C GLU A 190 4.15 -17.76 -11.96
N GLU A 191 3.61 -16.94 -12.88
CA GLU A 191 4.33 -15.80 -13.44
C GLU A 191 4.56 -14.70 -12.37
N LEU A 192 3.54 -14.38 -11.56
CA LEU A 192 3.66 -13.42 -10.45
C LEU A 192 4.75 -13.84 -9.47
N TYR A 193 4.74 -15.09 -9.04
CA TYR A 193 5.75 -15.60 -8.10
C TYR A 193 7.15 -15.63 -8.72
N SER A 194 7.26 -16.03 -9.99
CA SER A 194 8.53 -16.00 -10.72
C SER A 194 9.08 -14.58 -10.84
N ALA A 195 8.24 -13.61 -11.24
CA ALA A 195 8.62 -12.20 -11.34
C ALA A 195 9.01 -11.64 -9.97
N LEU A 196 8.24 -11.95 -8.91
CA LEU A 196 8.52 -11.50 -7.55
C LEU A 196 9.87 -12.02 -7.05
N ARG A 197 10.19 -13.29 -7.28
CA ARG A 197 11.50 -13.87 -6.94
C ARG A 197 12.64 -13.19 -7.66
N GLN A 198 12.48 -12.85 -8.94
CA GLN A 198 13.50 -12.14 -9.73
C GLN A 198 13.66 -10.70 -9.21
N ALA A 199 12.56 -9.99 -8.97
CA ALA A 199 12.54 -8.63 -8.43
C ALA A 199 13.27 -8.54 -7.08
N VAL A 200 12.97 -9.45 -6.16
CA VAL A 200 13.59 -9.53 -4.82
C VAL A 200 15.11 -9.76 -4.90
N ARG A 201 15.60 -10.44 -5.93
CA ARG A 201 17.02 -10.76 -6.14
C ARG A 201 17.76 -9.76 -7.01
N SER A 202 17.08 -8.75 -7.55
CA SER A 202 17.66 -7.83 -8.55
C SER A 202 18.78 -6.93 -8.02
N GLY A 203 18.90 -6.77 -6.70
CA GLY A 203 19.86 -5.86 -6.06
C GLY A 203 19.57 -4.36 -6.29
N ARG A 204 18.44 -4.03 -6.87
CA ARG A 204 18.00 -2.67 -7.21
C ARG A 204 16.51 -2.49 -6.85
N PRO A 205 16.00 -1.24 -6.75
CA PRO A 205 14.56 -1.03 -6.72
C PRO A 205 13.90 -1.71 -7.93
N ALA A 206 12.85 -2.49 -7.70
CA ALA A 206 12.22 -3.29 -8.75
C ALA A 206 10.71 -3.03 -8.85
N VAL A 207 10.19 -3.08 -10.07
CA VAL A 207 8.76 -3.02 -10.36
C VAL A 207 8.33 -4.22 -11.20
N ILE A 208 7.18 -4.77 -10.89
CA ILE A 208 6.51 -5.81 -11.65
C ILE A 208 5.25 -5.18 -12.25
N LEU A 209 5.20 -5.08 -13.56
CA LEU A 209 4.05 -4.60 -14.31
C LEU A 209 3.16 -5.80 -14.62
N CYS A 210 2.06 -5.92 -13.89
CA CYS A 210 1.15 -7.05 -13.95
C CYS A 210 0.04 -6.75 -14.96
N ARG A 211 0.04 -7.41 -16.11
CA ARG A 211 -1.04 -7.30 -17.09
C ARG A 211 -2.28 -7.99 -16.55
N THR A 212 -3.34 -7.23 -16.37
CA THR A 212 -4.57 -7.66 -15.74
C THR A 212 -5.80 -7.30 -16.57
N VAL A 213 -6.93 -7.83 -16.17
CA VAL A 213 -8.25 -7.52 -16.73
C VAL A 213 -9.12 -6.96 -15.62
N MET A 214 -9.54 -5.71 -15.74
CA MET A 214 -10.46 -5.11 -14.77
C MET A 214 -11.79 -5.92 -14.75
N GLY A 215 -12.23 -6.34 -13.55
CA GLY A 215 -13.46 -7.14 -13.41
C GLY A 215 -13.31 -8.61 -13.76
N LYS A 216 -12.08 -9.13 -13.74
CA LYS A 216 -11.74 -10.51 -14.12
C LYS A 216 -12.65 -11.55 -13.49
N GLY A 217 -13.16 -12.46 -14.34
CA GLY A 217 -14.02 -13.58 -13.93
C GLY A 217 -15.52 -13.24 -13.89
N VAL A 218 -15.90 -11.99 -14.17
CA VAL A 218 -17.32 -11.57 -14.25
C VAL A 218 -17.58 -10.94 -15.62
N ALA A 219 -18.24 -11.65 -16.50
CA ALA A 219 -18.35 -11.33 -17.93
C ALA A 219 -18.86 -9.89 -18.22
N TYR A 220 -19.85 -9.40 -17.48
CA TYR A 220 -20.36 -8.05 -17.65
C TYR A 220 -19.51 -6.95 -17.04
N MET A 221 -18.52 -7.30 -16.20
CA MET A 221 -17.59 -6.33 -15.58
C MET A 221 -16.27 -6.24 -16.33
N GLU A 222 -15.84 -7.30 -17.03
CA GLU A 222 -14.54 -7.33 -17.68
C GLU A 222 -14.37 -6.15 -18.63
N ASN A 223 -13.36 -5.32 -18.37
CA ASN A 223 -13.00 -4.12 -19.13
C ASN A 223 -14.14 -3.11 -19.33
N THR A 224 -15.12 -3.10 -18.43
CA THR A 224 -16.28 -2.19 -18.46
C THR A 224 -16.11 -1.06 -17.45
N PRO A 225 -15.73 0.17 -17.86
CA PRO A 225 -15.41 1.29 -16.95
C PRO A 225 -16.52 1.63 -15.96
N GLU A 226 -17.79 1.42 -16.31
CA GLU A 226 -18.95 1.68 -15.45
C GLU A 226 -18.88 0.88 -14.14
N PHE A 227 -18.25 -0.29 -14.14
CA PHE A 227 -18.09 -1.12 -12.96
C PHE A 227 -16.81 -0.82 -12.16
N HIS A 228 -16.02 0.15 -12.58
CA HIS A 228 -14.84 0.57 -11.80
C HIS A 228 -15.23 0.92 -10.36
N GLY A 229 -16.28 1.71 -10.16
CA GLY A 229 -16.75 2.14 -8.83
C GLY A 229 -18.20 1.75 -8.50
N LYS A 230 -18.78 0.80 -9.21
CA LYS A 230 -20.20 0.40 -9.08
C LYS A 230 -20.32 -1.02 -8.57
N ALA A 231 -20.93 -1.20 -7.41
CA ALA A 231 -21.21 -2.52 -6.85
C ALA A 231 -22.39 -3.19 -7.58
N PRO A 232 -22.32 -4.50 -7.89
CA PRO A 232 -23.44 -5.23 -8.49
C PRO A 232 -24.59 -5.38 -7.50
N ARG A 233 -25.82 -5.34 -8.01
CA ARG A 233 -27.08 -5.45 -7.24
C ARG A 233 -28.01 -6.47 -7.88
N GLY A 234 -28.91 -7.05 -7.06
CA GLY A 234 -29.98 -7.94 -7.56
C GLY A 234 -29.42 -9.08 -8.41
N GLU A 235 -29.97 -9.23 -9.60
CA GLU A 235 -29.58 -10.29 -10.53
C GLU A 235 -28.11 -10.24 -10.96
N LEU A 236 -27.54 -9.04 -11.11
CA LEU A 236 -26.12 -8.89 -11.45
C LEU A 236 -25.22 -9.42 -10.32
N TYR A 237 -25.60 -9.23 -9.05
CA TYR A 237 -24.88 -9.83 -7.93
C TYR A 237 -24.93 -11.36 -7.98
N VAL A 238 -26.12 -11.93 -8.19
CA VAL A 238 -26.30 -13.38 -8.27
C VAL A 238 -25.49 -13.97 -9.44
N GLN A 239 -25.51 -13.29 -10.59
CA GLN A 239 -24.71 -13.68 -11.75
C GLN A 239 -23.22 -13.65 -11.45
N ALA A 240 -22.69 -12.57 -10.85
CA ALA A 240 -21.28 -12.46 -10.48
C ALA A 240 -20.87 -13.59 -9.53
N MET A 241 -21.66 -13.84 -8.50
CA MET A 241 -21.37 -14.90 -7.54
C MET A 241 -21.34 -16.27 -8.22
N LYS A 242 -22.26 -16.53 -9.15
CA LYS A 242 -22.30 -17.78 -9.94
C LYS A 242 -21.06 -17.92 -10.83
N GLU A 243 -20.68 -16.87 -11.55
CA GLU A 243 -19.52 -16.87 -12.45
C GLU A 243 -18.21 -17.06 -11.66
N LEU A 244 -18.11 -16.51 -10.47
CA LEU A 244 -16.96 -16.67 -9.56
C LEU A 244 -16.99 -17.98 -8.74
N GLY A 245 -18.02 -18.83 -8.93
CA GLY A 245 -18.17 -20.06 -8.13
C GLY A 245 -18.51 -19.85 -6.66
N GLY A 246 -18.99 -18.64 -6.31
CA GLY A 246 -19.36 -18.28 -4.93
C GLY A 246 -20.83 -18.58 -4.61
N ASP A 247 -21.15 -18.53 -3.31
CA ASP A 247 -22.53 -18.70 -2.80
C ASP A 247 -23.23 -17.34 -2.70
N PRO A 248 -24.32 -17.10 -3.47
CA PRO A 248 -25.13 -15.88 -3.33
C PRO A 248 -25.74 -15.70 -1.94
N GLY A 249 -25.94 -16.78 -1.17
CA GLY A 249 -26.43 -16.75 0.19
C GLY A 249 -25.49 -16.07 1.20
N LEU A 250 -24.21 -15.89 0.85
CA LEU A 250 -23.23 -15.17 1.65
C LEU A 250 -23.69 -13.73 2.00
N LEU A 251 -24.42 -13.08 1.10
CA LEU A 251 -24.95 -11.73 1.34
C LEU A 251 -25.91 -11.69 2.53
N GLU A 252 -26.78 -12.71 2.62
CA GLU A 252 -27.74 -12.79 3.73
C GLU A 252 -27.06 -13.18 5.04
N GLN A 253 -26.05 -14.07 4.99
CA GLN A 253 -25.23 -14.40 6.17
C GLN A 253 -24.52 -13.15 6.70
N ALA A 254 -23.92 -12.36 5.82
CA ALA A 254 -23.25 -11.13 6.19
C ALA A 254 -24.23 -10.07 6.77
N ARG A 255 -25.47 -9.99 6.24
CA ARG A 255 -26.50 -9.11 6.77
C ARG A 255 -26.88 -9.49 8.19
N ARG A 256 -27.14 -10.76 8.44
CA ARG A 256 -27.46 -11.28 9.79
C ARG A 256 -26.32 -11.01 10.77
N LEU A 257 -25.08 -11.24 10.34
CA LEU A 257 -23.91 -10.96 11.19
C LEU A 257 -23.83 -9.46 11.52
N ARG A 258 -24.02 -8.58 10.54
CA ARG A 258 -24.04 -7.11 10.75
C ARG A 258 -25.09 -6.66 11.77
N GLU A 259 -26.26 -7.30 11.76
CA GLU A 259 -27.38 -6.95 12.64
C GLU A 259 -27.23 -7.52 14.06
N SER A 260 -26.53 -8.66 14.20
CA SER A 260 -26.42 -9.40 15.45
C SER A 260 -25.10 -9.23 16.21
N SER A 261 -24.07 -8.67 15.56
CA SER A 261 -22.74 -8.51 16.17
C SER A 261 -22.35 -7.03 16.40
N PRO A 262 -21.54 -6.76 17.43
CA PRO A 262 -20.96 -5.43 17.60
C PRO A 262 -20.01 -5.10 16.44
N LEU A 263 -19.69 -3.82 16.29
CA LEU A 263 -18.66 -3.38 15.35
C LEU A 263 -17.30 -4.03 15.70
N PRO A 264 -16.57 -4.51 14.70
CA PRO A 264 -15.21 -4.99 14.90
C PRO A 264 -14.31 -3.90 15.48
N THR A 265 -13.43 -4.28 16.38
CA THR A 265 -12.44 -3.36 16.93
C THR A 265 -11.24 -3.30 16.00
N GLY A 266 -10.88 -2.09 15.58
CA GLY A 266 -9.67 -1.88 14.79
C GLY A 266 -8.39 -2.15 15.58
N ARG A 267 -7.29 -2.37 14.85
CA ARG A 267 -5.95 -2.52 15.44
C ARG A 267 -5.51 -1.22 16.11
N THR A 268 -5.13 -1.31 17.37
CA THR A 268 -4.43 -0.21 18.04
C THR A 268 -2.95 -0.26 17.70
N VAL A 269 -2.48 0.70 16.94
CA VAL A 269 -1.04 0.87 16.69
C VAL A 269 -0.45 1.71 17.82
N MET A 270 0.31 1.07 18.70
CA MET A 270 1.06 1.80 19.73
C MET A 270 2.21 2.57 19.06
N PRO A 271 2.31 3.88 19.27
CA PRO A 271 3.42 4.64 18.73
C PRO A 271 4.72 4.14 19.35
N SER A 272 5.69 3.80 18.52
CA SER A 272 7.05 3.54 18.98
C SER A 272 7.63 4.85 19.51
N ARG A 273 8.19 4.81 20.72
CA ARG A 273 9.01 5.92 21.22
C ARG A 273 10.45 5.66 20.78
N PRO A 274 11.01 6.48 19.87
CA PRO A 274 12.38 6.33 19.47
C PRO A 274 13.30 6.63 20.67
N ASN A 275 14.38 5.87 20.81
CA ASN A 275 15.41 6.15 21.79
C ASN A 275 16.39 7.19 21.22
N LEU A 276 16.03 8.46 21.35
CA LEU A 276 16.83 9.60 20.88
C LEU A 276 17.27 10.44 22.07
N ASP A 277 18.53 10.83 22.01
CA ASP A 277 19.07 11.88 22.88
C ASP A 277 18.84 13.23 22.20
N THR A 278 17.91 14.01 22.69
CA THR A 278 17.58 15.33 22.14
C THR A 278 18.39 16.46 22.77
N GLY A 279 19.24 16.14 23.72
CA GLY A 279 19.98 17.14 24.48
C GLY A 279 19.06 18.03 25.34
N GLU A 280 19.66 19.08 25.91
CA GLU A 280 18.92 20.09 26.65
C GLU A 280 18.33 21.14 25.70
N PRO A 281 17.08 21.59 25.90
CA PRO A 281 16.47 22.65 25.09
C PRO A 281 17.24 23.94 25.17
N PHE A 282 17.66 24.49 24.03
CA PHE A 282 18.27 25.83 24.00
C PHE A 282 17.18 26.90 23.79
N THR A 283 17.11 27.85 24.71
CA THR A 283 16.18 28.97 24.62
C THR A 283 16.95 30.25 24.31
N TYR A 284 16.69 30.85 23.12
CA TYR A 284 17.28 32.13 22.74
C TYR A 284 16.74 33.25 23.61
N ARG A 285 17.64 34.09 24.12
CA ARG A 285 17.34 35.31 24.93
C ARG A 285 17.70 36.53 24.10
N ALA A 286 17.16 37.69 24.47
CA ALA A 286 17.44 38.96 23.77
C ALA A 286 18.94 39.34 23.74
N ALA A 287 19.72 38.85 24.69
CA ALA A 287 21.17 39.08 24.77
C ALA A 287 22.01 38.10 23.92
N ASP A 288 21.42 37.03 23.42
CA ASP A 288 22.12 36.03 22.62
C ASP A 288 22.42 36.55 21.22
N LYS A 289 23.41 35.95 20.54
CA LYS A 289 23.72 36.27 19.16
C LYS A 289 22.46 36.02 18.30
N LYS A 290 22.08 37.03 17.54
CA LYS A 290 20.98 36.93 16.61
C LYS A 290 21.23 35.85 15.57
N THR A 291 20.22 35.00 15.32
CA THR A 291 20.19 33.99 14.27
C THR A 291 18.80 33.99 13.61
N ASP A 292 18.72 33.40 12.43
CA ASP A 292 17.43 33.13 11.78
C ASP A 292 16.89 31.73 12.16
N ASN A 293 15.61 31.51 11.92
CA ASN A 293 14.96 30.23 12.28
C ASN A 293 15.56 29.03 11.55
N ARG A 294 16.03 29.20 10.32
CA ARG A 294 16.65 28.13 9.52
C ARG A 294 17.97 27.69 10.17
N SER A 295 18.85 28.66 10.46
CA SER A 295 20.13 28.38 11.08
C SER A 295 19.97 27.76 12.49
N ALA A 296 18.99 28.24 13.27
CA ALA A 296 18.67 27.66 14.57
C ALA A 296 18.16 26.22 14.44
N PHE A 297 17.29 25.95 13.49
CA PHE A 297 16.75 24.61 13.23
C PHE A 297 17.86 23.67 12.74
N GLY A 298 18.69 24.11 11.79
CA GLY A 298 19.83 23.31 11.30
C GLY A 298 20.83 22.96 12.41
N ALA A 299 21.16 23.93 13.30
CA ALA A 299 22.02 23.70 14.43
C ALA A 299 21.43 22.66 15.41
N ALA A 300 20.13 22.73 15.69
CA ALA A 300 19.44 21.75 16.54
C ALA A 300 19.45 20.35 15.93
N LEU A 301 19.19 20.23 14.62
CA LEU A 301 19.25 18.93 13.92
C LEU A 301 20.67 18.36 13.92
N THR A 302 21.69 19.19 13.75
CA THR A 302 23.10 18.78 13.80
C THR A 302 23.44 18.22 15.20
N ASP A 303 23.09 18.93 16.28
CA ASP A 303 23.32 18.47 17.65
C ASP A 303 22.61 17.14 17.93
N ILE A 304 21.34 17.00 17.54
CA ILE A 304 20.62 15.74 17.68
C ILE A 304 21.29 14.62 16.84
N GLY A 305 21.77 14.95 15.66
CA GLY A 305 22.50 14.01 14.79
C GLY A 305 23.78 13.51 15.45
N GLU A 306 24.62 14.40 15.97
CA GLU A 306 25.87 14.06 16.64
C GLU A 306 25.67 13.20 17.90
N ARG A 307 24.58 13.41 18.63
CA ARG A 307 24.23 12.64 19.84
C ARG A 307 23.75 11.23 19.50
N ASN A 308 23.19 11.00 18.31
CA ASN A 308 22.49 9.74 18.00
C ASN A 308 23.11 8.95 16.84
N TYR A 309 23.78 9.60 15.87
CA TYR A 309 24.29 8.91 14.68
C TYR A 309 25.28 7.81 15.04
N LYS A 310 24.97 6.59 14.63
CA LYS A 310 25.78 5.37 14.87
C LYS A 310 26.14 5.14 16.36
N LYS A 311 25.35 5.65 17.29
CA LYS A 311 25.54 5.38 18.72
C LYS A 311 24.79 4.11 19.10
N GLU A 312 25.44 3.26 19.91
CA GLU A 312 24.84 2.04 20.41
C GLU A 312 23.55 2.30 21.19
N GLY A 313 22.53 1.49 20.98
CA GLY A 313 21.23 1.61 21.63
C GLY A 313 20.37 2.80 21.19
N ARG A 314 20.84 3.64 20.26
CA ARG A 314 20.05 4.76 19.73
C ARG A 314 19.23 4.37 18.50
N SER A 315 18.08 4.99 18.37
CA SER A 315 17.25 4.85 17.16
C SER A 315 17.91 5.52 15.96
N PRO A 316 17.86 4.92 14.77
CA PRO A 316 18.36 5.59 13.57
C PRO A 316 17.54 6.85 13.28
N LEU A 317 18.22 7.92 12.90
CA LEU A 317 17.64 9.21 12.56
C LEU A 317 17.91 9.51 11.08
N LEU A 318 16.84 9.79 10.32
CA LEU A 318 16.89 10.26 8.94
C LEU A 318 16.16 11.60 8.87
N VAL A 319 16.81 12.60 8.29
CA VAL A 319 16.23 13.93 8.08
C VAL A 319 16.12 14.17 6.58
N PHE A 320 14.96 14.60 6.15
CA PHE A 320 14.68 14.94 4.75
C PHE A 320 14.28 16.41 4.69
N ASP A 321 14.84 17.10 3.73
CA ASP A 321 14.48 18.48 3.39
C ASP A 321 14.15 18.55 1.90
N CYS A 322 13.12 19.31 1.54
CA CYS A 322 12.67 19.49 0.16
C CYS A 322 13.33 20.70 -0.51
N ASP A 323 13.94 21.61 0.25
CA ASP A 323 14.49 22.86 -0.25
C ASP A 323 15.50 23.46 0.74
N LEU A 324 16.59 24.03 0.22
CA LEU A 324 17.52 24.92 0.90
C LEU A 324 18.14 24.41 2.23
N SER A 325 18.38 23.12 2.32
CA SER A 325 19.15 22.56 3.45
C SER A 325 20.63 22.91 3.39
#